data_1002b3b6e951c8a0196656889cd1e32e
#
_entry.id   1002b3b6e951c8a0196656889cd1e32e
#
_cell.length_a   1.000
_cell.length_b   1.000
_cell.length_c   1.000
_cell.angle_alpha   90.00
_cell.angle_beta   90.00
_cell.angle_gamma   90.00
#
_symmetry.space_group_name_H-M   'P 1'
#
loop_
_entity.id
_entity.type
_entity.pdbx_description
1 polymer ?
#
loop_
_entity_poly.entity_id
_entity_poly.type
_entity_poly.pdbx_seq_one_letter_code
_entity_poly.pdbx_strand_id
1 'polypeptide(L)'
;MKLGIVGLPNVGKSTLFNSLTKAGAESANYPFCTIDPNVGVVPVPDERIDVLTTMHNSKKTIPAVIEFVDIAGLVKGASKGEGLGNQFLANIREVDAIVHVVRCFEDSNVVHVDGSIDPLRDIETINFELIFADIEVLDKRIAKNQRAANNNKEIAKEVEFMKKIKEHLENGKLAITFEVDGDDEERWMEEYNLLTAKPVIFAANVAEDDLADDGAGNECVDKVKGYAKEYNSEVFVVCAQIEQEISELEDDEKKMFLEDLGLSESGLDKLIRASYSLLGLISFLTTGEDETRAWTIKRGTKAPQAAGKIHTDFERGFIRAEVVNYKDLVENGSMLAAKEKGLVRSEGKEYVVEDGDVVLFKFNV
;
A
#
# COMPACT_ATOMS: atom_id res chain seq x y z
N MET A 1 8.37 -0.85 -1.01
CA MET A 1 7.29 -0.80 -0.01
C MET A 1 6.31 -1.89 -0.32
N LYS A 2 5.86 -2.59 0.71
CA LYS A 2 5.14 -3.86 0.56
C LYS A 2 3.78 -3.80 1.23
N LEU A 3 2.75 -4.30 0.56
CA LEU A 3 1.45 -4.56 1.16
C LEU A 3 1.24 -6.05 1.32
N GLY A 4 0.78 -6.47 2.49
CA GLY A 4 0.41 -7.85 2.74
C GLY A 4 -1.07 -8.08 2.44
N ILE A 5 -1.38 -9.03 1.57
CA ILE A 5 -2.76 -9.45 1.35
C ILE A 5 -3.11 -10.52 2.39
N VAL A 6 -4.09 -10.22 3.23
CA VAL A 6 -4.56 -11.12 4.28
C VAL A 6 -6.04 -11.43 4.11
N GLY A 7 -6.49 -12.53 4.67
CA GLY A 7 -7.90 -12.92 4.70
C GLY A 7 -8.05 -14.36 5.18
N LEU A 8 -9.24 -14.72 5.62
CA LEU A 8 -9.56 -16.09 5.97
C LEU A 8 -9.51 -17.01 4.73
N PRO A 9 -9.43 -18.33 4.90
CA PRO A 9 -9.53 -19.25 3.77
C PRO A 9 -10.83 -19.05 2.97
N ASN A 10 -10.77 -19.22 1.67
CA ASN A 10 -11.92 -19.18 0.74
C ASN A 10 -12.65 -17.82 0.63
N VAL A 11 -11.95 -16.72 0.89
CA VAL A 11 -12.49 -15.35 0.70
C VAL A 11 -12.14 -14.74 -0.67
N GLY A 12 -11.41 -15.48 -1.54
CA GLY A 12 -10.94 -14.99 -2.84
C GLY A 12 -9.53 -14.37 -2.83
N LYS A 13 -8.80 -14.47 -1.71
CA LYS A 13 -7.47 -13.87 -1.54
C LYS A 13 -6.47 -14.29 -2.62
N SER A 14 -6.30 -15.59 -2.86
CA SER A 14 -5.35 -16.09 -3.85
C SER A 14 -5.75 -15.77 -5.29
N THR A 15 -7.05 -15.71 -5.59
CA THR A 15 -7.56 -15.27 -6.88
C THR A 15 -7.18 -13.80 -7.12
N LEU A 16 -7.42 -12.94 -6.14
CA LEU A 16 -7.07 -11.52 -6.20
C LEU A 16 -5.55 -11.32 -6.35
N PHE A 17 -4.74 -12.04 -5.58
CA PHE A 17 -3.28 -11.97 -5.71
C PHE A 17 -2.79 -12.43 -7.09
N ASN A 18 -3.35 -13.51 -7.64
CA ASN A 18 -2.99 -13.99 -8.96
C ASN A 18 -3.35 -12.98 -10.06
N SER A 19 -4.50 -12.32 -9.96
CA SER A 19 -4.90 -11.26 -10.89
C SER A 19 -3.94 -10.06 -10.84
N LEU A 20 -3.54 -9.64 -9.63
CA LEU A 20 -2.53 -8.60 -9.43
C LEU A 20 -1.18 -8.97 -10.05
N THR A 21 -0.73 -10.21 -9.85
CA THR A 21 0.59 -10.67 -10.35
C THR A 21 0.61 -10.89 -11.85
N LYS A 22 -0.50 -11.30 -12.48
CA LYS A 22 -0.62 -11.39 -13.93
C LYS A 22 -0.51 -10.01 -14.57
N ALA A 23 -1.25 -9.02 -14.07
CA ALA A 23 -1.13 -7.63 -14.52
C ALA A 23 0.31 -7.08 -14.37
N GLY A 24 1.08 -7.58 -13.39
CA GLY A 24 2.50 -7.25 -13.20
C GLY A 24 3.47 -8.03 -14.09
N ALA A 25 3.11 -9.23 -14.56
CA ALA A 25 4.02 -10.10 -15.34
C ALA A 25 4.33 -9.55 -16.72
N GLU A 26 3.42 -8.81 -17.35
CA GLU A 26 3.68 -8.09 -18.62
C GLU A 26 4.71 -6.98 -18.46
N SER A 27 4.87 -6.47 -17.24
CA SER A 27 5.89 -5.49 -16.88
C SER A 27 7.23 -6.12 -16.41
N ALA A 28 7.43 -7.44 -16.57
CA ALA A 28 8.57 -8.23 -16.07
C ALA A 28 9.96 -7.84 -16.63
N ASN A 29 10.07 -6.77 -17.39
CA ASN A 29 11.33 -6.17 -17.83
C ASN A 29 11.96 -5.22 -16.79
N TYR A 30 11.48 -5.22 -15.53
CA TYR A 30 12.09 -4.40 -14.48
C TYR A 30 13.40 -5.05 -13.99
N PRO A 31 14.55 -4.40 -14.17
CA PRO A 31 15.81 -4.84 -13.59
C PRO A 31 15.65 -4.75 -12.05
N PHE A 32 15.99 -5.84 -11.35
CA PHE A 32 16.01 -6.00 -9.87
C PHE A 32 14.76 -6.61 -9.20
N CYS A 33 13.80 -7.20 -9.91
CA CYS A 33 12.78 -8.02 -9.27
C CYS A 33 13.35 -9.41 -8.93
N THR A 34 13.52 -9.71 -7.66
CA THR A 34 13.68 -11.10 -7.17
C THR A 34 12.36 -11.83 -7.36
N ILE A 35 12.39 -12.97 -8.04
CA ILE A 35 11.22 -13.83 -8.23
C ILE A 35 11.01 -14.60 -6.92
N ASP A 36 10.25 -14.02 -6.00
CA ASP A 36 9.70 -14.74 -4.86
C ASP A 36 8.27 -15.14 -5.24
N PRO A 37 7.88 -16.42 -5.15
CA PRO A 37 6.56 -16.89 -5.58
C PRO A 37 5.38 -16.24 -4.85
N ASN A 38 5.64 -15.59 -3.71
CA ASN A 38 4.62 -14.93 -2.89
C ASN A 38 4.68 -13.40 -2.99
N VAL A 39 5.50 -12.83 -3.88
CA VAL A 39 5.64 -11.37 -4.06
C VAL A 39 5.28 -10.98 -5.48
N GLY A 40 4.24 -10.18 -5.63
CA GLY A 40 3.83 -9.57 -6.88
C GLY A 40 4.29 -8.13 -6.97
N VAL A 41 5.00 -7.78 -8.03
CA VAL A 41 5.37 -6.39 -8.33
C VAL A 41 4.39 -5.86 -9.37
N VAL A 42 3.66 -4.82 -9.02
CA VAL A 42 2.52 -4.33 -9.80
C VAL A 42 2.76 -2.87 -10.20
N PRO A 43 2.59 -2.51 -11.48
CA PRO A 43 2.69 -1.12 -11.91
C PRO A 43 1.55 -0.28 -11.31
N VAL A 44 1.88 0.95 -10.92
CA VAL A 44 0.88 1.92 -10.46
C VAL A 44 0.31 2.62 -11.68
N PRO A 45 -1.01 2.53 -11.93
CA PRO A 45 -1.64 3.21 -13.05
C PRO A 45 -1.45 4.73 -12.96
N ASP A 46 -0.80 5.33 -13.96
CA ASP A 46 -0.52 6.76 -14.01
C ASP A 46 -0.49 7.26 -15.47
N GLU A 47 -1.58 7.84 -15.91
CA GLU A 47 -1.74 8.37 -17.28
C GLU A 47 -0.72 9.45 -17.65
N ARG A 48 -0.11 10.09 -16.64
CA ARG A 48 0.86 11.17 -16.85
C ARG A 48 2.10 10.69 -17.60
N ILE A 49 2.53 9.44 -17.35
CA ILE A 49 3.72 8.89 -18.02
C ILE A 49 3.46 8.61 -19.49
N ASP A 50 2.26 8.21 -19.89
CA ASP A 50 1.91 7.92 -21.27
C ASP A 50 1.85 9.22 -22.09
N VAL A 51 1.26 10.27 -21.51
CA VAL A 51 1.24 11.61 -22.11
C VAL A 51 2.67 12.14 -22.31
N LEU A 52 3.54 12.03 -21.28
CA LEU A 52 4.92 12.49 -21.38
C LEU A 52 5.75 11.63 -22.35
N THR A 53 5.52 10.32 -22.40
CA THR A 53 6.15 9.42 -23.36
C THR A 53 5.84 9.84 -24.80
N THR A 54 4.57 10.10 -25.08
CA THR A 54 4.12 10.57 -26.40
C THR A 54 4.72 11.94 -26.74
N MET A 55 4.70 12.88 -25.77
CA MET A 55 5.22 14.24 -25.94
C MET A 55 6.72 14.30 -26.27
N HIS A 56 7.50 13.38 -25.68
CA HIS A 56 8.97 13.35 -25.86
C HIS A 56 9.43 12.25 -26.82
N ASN A 57 8.50 11.46 -27.41
CA ASN A 57 8.80 10.27 -28.22
C ASN A 57 9.78 9.33 -27.52
N SER A 58 9.55 9.09 -26.22
CA SER A 58 10.43 8.27 -25.40
C SER A 58 10.46 6.82 -25.87
N LYS A 59 11.65 6.23 -25.93
CA LYS A 59 11.82 4.82 -26.34
C LYS A 59 11.29 3.82 -25.31
N LYS A 60 11.21 4.25 -24.03
CA LYS A 60 10.79 3.41 -22.91
C LYS A 60 9.88 4.19 -21.96
N THR A 61 8.85 3.53 -21.46
CA THR A 61 7.97 4.03 -20.41
C THR A 61 8.09 3.12 -19.20
N ILE A 62 8.41 3.69 -18.04
CA ILE A 62 8.61 2.92 -16.81
C ILE A 62 7.72 3.52 -15.71
N PRO A 63 6.59 2.87 -15.36
CA PRO A 63 5.72 3.30 -14.27
C PRO A 63 6.38 3.11 -12.90
N ALA A 64 5.83 3.77 -11.89
CA ALA A 64 6.07 3.42 -10.50
C ALA A 64 5.54 2.02 -10.21
N VAL A 65 6.11 1.34 -9.23
CA VAL A 65 5.67 0.00 -8.84
C VAL A 65 5.41 -0.10 -7.34
N ILE A 66 4.51 -1.00 -6.97
CA ILE A 66 4.21 -1.38 -5.60
C ILE A 66 4.29 -2.90 -5.47
N GLU A 67 4.74 -3.39 -4.32
CA GLU A 67 4.87 -4.81 -4.06
C GLU A 67 3.69 -5.30 -3.22
N PHE A 68 3.03 -6.37 -3.67
CA PHE A 68 2.04 -7.11 -2.91
C PHE A 68 2.62 -8.46 -2.49
N VAL A 69 2.37 -8.85 -1.25
CA VAL A 69 2.81 -10.12 -0.68
C VAL A 69 1.60 -10.97 -0.36
N ASP A 70 1.49 -12.17 -0.96
CA ASP A 70 0.46 -13.14 -0.55
C ASP A 70 0.84 -13.73 0.80
N ILE A 71 0.12 -13.33 1.83
CA ILE A 71 0.29 -13.86 3.16
C ILE A 71 -0.68 -15.03 3.35
N ALA A 72 -0.13 -16.22 3.57
CA ALA A 72 -0.92 -17.44 3.74
C ALA A 72 -2.08 -17.23 4.74
N GLY A 73 -3.25 -17.77 4.42
CA GLY A 73 -4.46 -17.54 5.21
C GLY A 73 -4.29 -17.92 6.67
N LEU A 74 -4.86 -17.11 7.54
CA LEU A 74 -4.88 -17.33 8.99
C LEU A 74 -5.71 -18.58 9.33
N VAL A 75 -5.15 -19.46 10.12
CA VAL A 75 -5.89 -20.51 10.81
C VAL A 75 -6.08 -20.04 12.26
N LYS A 76 -7.29 -20.15 12.79
CA LYS A 76 -7.63 -19.83 14.18
C LYS A 76 -6.61 -20.44 15.15
N GLY A 77 -6.03 -19.64 16.07
CA GLY A 77 -4.99 -20.10 17.00
C GLY A 77 -3.54 -19.88 16.51
N ALA A 78 -3.34 -19.06 15.48
CA ALA A 78 -2.02 -18.73 14.94
C ALA A 78 -1.08 -18.13 16.00
N SER A 79 -1.60 -17.35 16.93
CA SER A 79 -0.85 -16.73 18.03
C SER A 79 -0.40 -17.72 19.11
N LYS A 80 -0.99 -18.93 19.17
CA LYS A 80 -0.66 -19.96 20.18
C LYS A 80 0.53 -20.87 19.80
N GLY A 81 1.21 -20.58 18.70
CA GLY A 81 2.62 -20.94 18.58
C GLY A 81 2.97 -22.26 17.91
N GLU A 82 2.20 -22.82 16.99
CA GLU A 82 2.68 -23.94 16.19
C GLU A 82 2.62 -23.67 14.67
N GLY A 83 3.79 -23.67 14.01
CA GLY A 83 3.94 -23.81 12.57
C GLY A 83 3.50 -22.59 11.73
N LEU A 84 2.44 -22.74 10.94
CA LEU A 84 1.97 -21.76 9.93
C LEU A 84 1.54 -20.42 10.52
N GLY A 85 1.04 -20.37 11.77
CA GLY A 85 0.63 -19.15 12.44
C GLY A 85 1.79 -18.18 12.70
N ASN A 86 2.93 -18.68 13.15
CA ASN A 86 4.12 -17.87 13.38
C ASN A 86 4.66 -17.30 12.05
N GLN A 87 4.57 -18.05 10.96
CA GLN A 87 4.98 -17.58 9.64
C GLN A 87 4.04 -16.48 9.13
N PHE A 88 2.73 -16.62 9.33
CA PHE A 88 1.74 -15.58 9.02
C PHE A 88 2.08 -14.25 9.73
N LEU A 89 2.28 -14.29 11.05
CA LEU A 89 2.63 -13.12 11.84
C LEU A 89 3.98 -12.51 11.44
N ALA A 90 4.96 -13.34 11.10
CA ALA A 90 6.26 -12.86 10.61
C ALA A 90 6.13 -12.14 9.27
N ASN A 91 5.36 -12.69 8.33
CA ASN A 91 5.12 -12.05 7.03
C ASN A 91 4.40 -10.70 7.18
N ILE A 92 3.40 -10.59 8.10
CA ILE A 92 2.75 -9.29 8.37
C ILE A 92 3.74 -8.28 8.95
N ARG A 93 4.75 -8.70 9.74
CA ARG A 93 5.76 -7.76 10.27
C ARG A 93 6.60 -7.11 9.18
N GLU A 94 6.83 -7.80 8.07
CA GLU A 94 7.69 -7.35 6.97
C GLU A 94 7.00 -6.41 5.99
N VAL A 95 5.67 -6.27 6.06
CA VAL A 95 4.91 -5.38 5.18
C VAL A 95 4.62 -4.04 5.83
N ASP A 96 4.42 -3.00 5.02
CA ASP A 96 4.19 -1.62 5.48
C ASP A 96 2.69 -1.36 5.76
N ALA A 97 1.79 -2.05 5.05
CA ALA A 97 0.34 -1.96 5.21
C ALA A 97 -0.35 -3.29 4.85
N ILE A 98 -1.63 -3.39 5.14
CA ILE A 98 -2.42 -4.61 4.96
C ILE A 98 -3.58 -4.34 4.01
N VAL A 99 -3.78 -5.25 3.05
CA VAL A 99 -5.02 -5.39 2.27
C VAL A 99 -5.80 -6.57 2.86
N HIS A 100 -6.88 -6.28 3.55
CA HIS A 100 -7.72 -7.29 4.18
C HIS A 100 -8.87 -7.67 3.25
N VAL A 101 -8.78 -8.86 2.64
CA VAL A 101 -9.82 -9.40 1.77
C VAL A 101 -10.93 -10.00 2.63
N VAL A 102 -12.15 -9.48 2.45
CA VAL A 102 -13.33 -9.87 3.20
C VAL A 102 -14.37 -10.44 2.24
N ARG A 103 -14.92 -11.61 2.56
CA ARG A 103 -15.93 -12.25 1.73
C ARG A 103 -17.29 -11.56 1.92
N CYS A 104 -17.84 -11.04 0.82
CA CYS A 104 -19.16 -10.41 0.76
C CYS A 104 -20.05 -11.01 -0.36
N PHE A 105 -19.81 -12.27 -0.74
CA PHE A 105 -20.55 -13.00 -1.76
C PHE A 105 -21.01 -14.36 -1.25
N GLU A 106 -22.15 -14.84 -1.73
CA GLU A 106 -22.63 -16.19 -1.50
C GLU A 106 -22.27 -17.10 -2.69
N ASP A 107 -21.69 -18.26 -2.41
CA ASP A 107 -21.45 -19.30 -3.39
C ASP A 107 -21.56 -20.66 -2.70
N SER A 108 -22.50 -21.47 -3.18
CA SER A 108 -22.78 -22.82 -2.64
C SER A 108 -21.61 -23.81 -2.87
N ASN A 109 -20.75 -23.54 -3.84
CA ASN A 109 -19.59 -24.38 -4.15
C ASN A 109 -18.36 -24.01 -3.32
N VAL A 110 -18.36 -22.85 -2.65
CA VAL A 110 -17.25 -22.33 -1.84
C VAL A 110 -17.65 -22.33 -0.37
N VAL A 111 -17.19 -23.34 0.36
CA VAL A 111 -17.50 -23.48 1.80
C VAL A 111 -16.82 -22.39 2.60
N HIS A 112 -17.58 -21.67 3.47
CA HIS A 112 -17.00 -20.76 4.45
C HIS A 112 -16.45 -21.54 5.65
N VAL A 113 -15.31 -21.12 6.20
CA VAL A 113 -14.61 -21.83 7.32
C VAL A 113 -15.50 -21.97 8.55
N ASP A 114 -16.32 -20.94 8.87
CA ASP A 114 -17.24 -20.93 10.01
C ASP A 114 -18.70 -21.28 9.61
N GLY A 115 -18.94 -21.77 8.39
CA GLY A 115 -20.25 -22.25 7.91
C GLY A 115 -21.27 -21.16 7.55
N SER A 116 -20.99 -19.89 7.83
CA SER A 116 -21.84 -18.73 7.47
C SER A 116 -20.98 -17.52 7.14
N ILE A 117 -21.48 -16.64 6.27
CA ILE A 117 -20.81 -15.40 5.92
C ILE A 117 -21.14 -14.36 6.97
N ASP A 118 -20.11 -13.83 7.63
CA ASP A 118 -20.21 -12.72 8.56
C ASP A 118 -18.91 -11.90 8.49
N PRO A 119 -18.90 -10.81 7.73
CA PRO A 119 -17.69 -10.03 7.47
C PRO A 119 -17.10 -9.42 8.74
N LEU A 120 -17.91 -9.02 9.72
CA LEU A 120 -17.40 -8.44 10.97
C LEU A 120 -16.69 -9.48 11.82
N ARG A 121 -17.28 -10.66 11.99
CA ARG A 121 -16.66 -11.79 12.68
C ARG A 121 -15.32 -12.18 12.01
N ASP A 122 -15.29 -12.18 10.69
CA ASP A 122 -14.10 -12.55 9.93
C ASP A 122 -12.96 -11.53 10.12
N ILE A 123 -13.29 -10.23 10.11
CA ILE A 123 -12.37 -9.14 10.43
C ILE A 123 -11.86 -9.25 11.87
N GLU A 124 -12.75 -9.41 12.83
CA GLU A 124 -12.41 -9.53 14.25
C GLU A 124 -11.52 -10.74 14.52
N THR A 125 -11.77 -11.86 13.84
CA THR A 125 -10.93 -13.08 13.98
C THR A 125 -9.47 -12.79 13.66
N ILE A 126 -9.19 -12.08 12.58
CA ILE A 126 -7.81 -11.68 12.22
C ILE A 126 -7.27 -10.66 13.22
N ASN A 127 -8.05 -9.64 13.57
CA ASN A 127 -7.62 -8.62 14.51
C ASN A 127 -7.23 -9.19 15.88
N PHE A 128 -7.98 -10.13 16.41
CA PHE A 128 -7.64 -10.76 17.69
C PHE A 128 -6.31 -11.52 17.65
N GLU A 129 -6.01 -12.22 16.56
CA GLU A 129 -4.72 -12.90 16.41
C GLU A 129 -3.55 -11.89 16.36
N LEU A 130 -3.75 -10.74 15.68
CA LEU A 130 -2.76 -9.67 15.64
C LEU A 130 -2.59 -9.01 17.02
N ILE A 131 -3.68 -8.74 17.73
CA ILE A 131 -3.67 -8.19 19.10
C ILE A 131 -2.90 -9.11 20.05
N PHE A 132 -3.17 -10.42 20.04
CA PHE A 132 -2.46 -11.37 20.90
C PHE A 132 -0.97 -11.41 20.61
N ALA A 133 -0.58 -11.35 19.33
CA ALA A 133 0.82 -11.31 18.93
C ALA A 133 1.52 -10.01 19.42
N ASP A 134 0.83 -8.87 19.36
CA ASP A 134 1.36 -7.59 19.83
C ASP A 134 1.49 -7.56 21.36
N ILE A 135 0.51 -8.07 22.09
CA ILE A 135 0.57 -8.20 23.57
C ILE A 135 1.79 -9.05 23.97
N GLU A 136 2.04 -10.16 23.27
CA GLU A 136 3.20 -11.01 23.55
C GLU A 136 4.54 -10.28 23.34
N VAL A 137 4.62 -9.45 22.30
CA VAL A 137 5.81 -8.60 22.02
C VAL A 137 6.01 -7.57 23.13
N LEU A 138 4.94 -6.88 23.54
CA LEU A 138 4.98 -5.88 24.60
C LEU A 138 5.36 -6.52 25.94
N ASP A 139 4.80 -7.67 26.28
CA ASP A 139 5.15 -8.39 27.51
C ASP A 139 6.64 -8.74 27.58
N LYS A 140 7.22 -9.26 26.49
CA LYS A 140 8.65 -9.57 26.41
C LYS A 140 9.51 -8.31 26.57
N ARG A 141 9.13 -7.20 25.93
CA ARG A 141 9.86 -5.91 26.05
C ARG A 141 9.75 -5.31 27.46
N ILE A 142 8.55 -5.30 28.06
CA ILE A 142 8.32 -4.84 29.42
C ILE A 142 9.17 -5.66 30.41
N ALA A 143 9.13 -6.97 30.33
CA ALA A 143 9.91 -7.85 31.22
C ALA A 143 11.43 -7.60 31.12
N LYS A 144 11.93 -7.38 29.89
CA LYS A 144 13.34 -7.08 29.64
C LYS A 144 13.75 -5.73 30.25
N ASN A 145 12.91 -4.69 30.11
CA ASN A 145 13.23 -3.32 30.48
C ASN A 145 12.88 -2.99 31.96
N GLN A 146 12.07 -3.83 32.63
CA GLN A 146 11.55 -3.57 33.99
C GLN A 146 12.66 -3.33 35.02
N ARG A 147 13.79 -4.03 34.93
CA ARG A 147 14.93 -3.85 35.87
C ARG A 147 15.67 -2.54 35.63
N ALA A 148 15.86 -2.19 34.35
CA ALA A 148 16.55 -0.95 33.98
C ALA A 148 15.69 0.29 34.27
N ALA A 149 14.39 0.18 34.20
CA ALA A 149 13.42 1.23 34.54
C ALA A 149 13.56 1.74 35.99
N ASN A 150 13.98 0.88 36.93
CA ASN A 150 14.18 1.29 38.33
C ASN A 150 15.30 2.31 38.49
N ASN A 151 16.26 2.38 37.60
CA ASN A 151 17.44 3.23 37.66
C ASN A 151 17.53 4.26 36.53
N ASN A 152 16.62 4.23 35.58
CA ASN A 152 16.59 5.13 34.42
C ASN A 152 15.17 5.66 34.17
N LYS A 153 15.00 6.98 34.32
CA LYS A 153 13.70 7.64 34.18
C LYS A 153 13.12 7.57 32.75
N GLU A 154 13.97 7.58 31.71
CA GLU A 154 13.50 7.46 30.31
C GLU A 154 12.98 6.06 30.04
N ILE A 155 13.71 5.02 30.46
CA ILE A 155 13.25 3.65 30.35
C ILE A 155 11.98 3.42 31.16
N ALA A 156 11.84 4.08 32.32
CA ALA A 156 10.62 3.98 33.13
C ALA A 156 9.41 4.56 32.40
N LYS A 157 9.57 5.70 31.70
CA LYS A 157 8.51 6.30 30.87
C LYS A 157 8.12 5.37 29.71
N GLU A 158 9.13 4.82 29.03
CA GLU A 158 8.89 3.87 27.92
C GLU A 158 8.14 2.62 28.39
N VAL A 159 8.51 2.04 29.54
CA VAL A 159 7.80 0.90 30.14
C VAL A 159 6.36 1.26 30.50
N GLU A 160 6.11 2.45 31.02
CA GLU A 160 4.75 2.91 31.33
C GLU A 160 3.93 3.09 30.06
N PHE A 161 4.52 3.63 29.00
CA PHE A 161 3.90 3.74 27.68
C PHE A 161 3.54 2.38 27.11
N MET A 162 4.46 1.40 27.14
CA MET A 162 4.17 0.02 26.71
C MET A 162 3.00 -0.59 27.48
N LYS A 163 2.87 -0.35 28.78
CA LYS A 163 1.76 -0.85 29.58
C LYS A 163 0.42 -0.23 29.17
N LYS A 164 0.40 1.06 28.86
CA LYS A 164 -0.82 1.74 28.36
C LYS A 164 -1.27 1.16 27.01
N ILE A 165 -0.34 0.94 26.07
CA ILE A 165 -0.66 0.30 24.79
C ILE A 165 -1.17 -1.12 25.03
N LYS A 166 -0.50 -1.88 25.90
CA LYS A 166 -0.96 -3.23 26.23
C LYS A 166 -2.40 -3.25 26.79
N GLU A 167 -2.73 -2.37 27.72
CA GLU A 167 -4.07 -2.23 28.26
C GLU A 167 -5.10 -1.87 27.14
N HIS A 168 -4.71 -1.00 26.21
CA HIS A 168 -5.54 -0.65 25.06
C HIS A 168 -5.84 -1.88 24.18
N LEU A 169 -4.83 -2.70 23.92
CA LEU A 169 -4.96 -3.95 23.16
C LEU A 169 -5.78 -4.99 23.92
N GLU A 170 -5.60 -5.15 25.23
CA GLU A 170 -6.37 -6.06 26.10
C GLU A 170 -7.86 -5.71 26.13
N ASN A 171 -8.21 -4.43 25.89
CA ASN A 171 -9.58 -3.97 25.72
C ASN A 171 -10.11 -4.19 24.28
N GLY A 172 -9.42 -4.95 23.44
CA GLY A 172 -9.82 -5.29 22.07
C GLY A 172 -9.65 -4.16 21.05
N LYS A 173 -8.93 -3.08 21.39
CA LYS A 173 -8.67 -1.95 20.49
C LYS A 173 -7.35 -2.12 19.76
N LEU A 174 -7.31 -1.75 18.47
CA LEU A 174 -6.09 -1.82 17.66
C LEU A 174 -5.11 -0.71 18.03
N ALA A 175 -3.80 -0.98 17.97
CA ALA A 175 -2.77 0.00 18.32
C ALA A 175 -2.81 1.27 17.46
N ILE A 176 -3.29 1.19 16.21
CA ILE A 176 -3.49 2.34 15.33
C ILE A 176 -4.47 3.39 15.89
N THR A 177 -5.35 2.99 16.82
CA THR A 177 -6.30 3.89 17.49
C THR A 177 -5.79 4.46 18.81
N PHE A 178 -4.55 4.12 19.18
CA PHE A 178 -3.94 4.65 20.40
C PHE A 178 -3.43 6.07 20.16
N GLU A 179 -3.83 7.01 20.99
CA GLU A 179 -3.36 8.39 20.91
C GLU A 179 -1.94 8.49 21.50
N VAL A 180 -1.01 8.99 20.70
CA VAL A 180 0.38 9.26 21.11
C VAL A 180 0.57 10.74 21.42
N ASP A 181 1.38 11.07 22.43
CA ASP A 181 1.65 12.44 22.87
C ASP A 181 3.14 12.75 22.80
N GLY A 182 3.52 13.46 21.75
CA GLY A 182 4.87 13.96 21.52
C GLY A 182 5.84 12.99 20.85
N ASP A 183 6.98 13.54 20.44
CA ASP A 183 7.97 12.90 19.56
C ASP A 183 8.56 11.59 20.13
N ASP A 184 8.66 11.47 21.45
CA ASP A 184 9.19 10.26 22.09
C ASP A 184 8.21 9.08 21.96
N GLU A 185 6.92 9.30 22.19
CA GLU A 185 5.89 8.26 22.07
C GLU A 185 5.69 7.85 20.61
N GLU A 186 5.74 8.80 19.66
CA GLU A 186 5.70 8.51 18.21
C GLU A 186 6.86 7.60 17.81
N ARG A 187 8.09 7.95 18.21
CA ARG A 187 9.28 7.15 17.93
C ARG A 187 9.18 5.74 18.53
N TRP A 188 8.73 5.60 19.77
CA TRP A 188 8.58 4.30 20.41
C TRP A 188 7.52 3.45 19.71
N MET A 189 6.39 4.05 19.30
CA MET A 189 5.35 3.34 18.56
C MET A 189 5.91 2.77 17.24
N GLU A 190 6.69 3.56 16.50
CA GLU A 190 7.36 3.10 15.28
C GLU A 190 8.36 1.97 15.58
N GLU A 191 9.19 2.10 16.62
CA GLU A 191 10.20 1.10 17.01
C GLU A 191 9.59 -0.24 17.46
N TYR A 192 8.38 -0.23 18.01
CA TYR A 192 7.72 -1.47 18.42
C TYR A 192 7.24 -2.28 17.23
N ASN A 193 6.99 -1.67 16.09
CA ASN A 193 6.50 -2.29 14.87
C ASN A 193 5.33 -3.26 15.13
N LEU A 194 4.32 -2.75 15.85
CA LEU A 194 3.13 -3.51 16.19
C LEU A 194 2.32 -3.83 14.94
N LEU A 195 1.77 -5.03 14.88
CA LEU A 195 0.99 -5.51 13.74
C LEU A 195 -0.32 -4.72 13.62
N THR A 196 -0.96 -4.43 14.76
CA THR A 196 -2.22 -3.68 14.83
C THR A 196 -2.05 -2.17 14.68
N ALA A 197 -0.82 -1.66 14.57
CA ALA A 197 -0.52 -0.27 14.23
C ALA A 197 -0.41 -0.04 12.72
N LYS A 198 -0.37 -1.11 11.92
CA LYS A 198 -0.27 -1.00 10.46
C LYS A 198 -1.59 -0.51 9.86
N PRO A 199 -1.53 0.40 8.87
CA PRO A 199 -2.72 0.84 8.16
C PRO A 199 -3.34 -0.32 7.37
N VAL A 200 -4.67 -0.33 7.28
CA VAL A 200 -5.46 -1.39 6.63
C VAL A 200 -6.37 -0.79 5.56
N ILE A 201 -6.42 -1.44 4.40
CA ILE A 201 -7.45 -1.26 3.38
C ILE A 201 -8.30 -2.54 3.36
N PHE A 202 -9.62 -2.40 3.29
CA PHE A 202 -10.52 -3.53 3.14
C PHE A 202 -10.87 -3.74 1.67
N ALA A 203 -10.66 -4.95 1.16
CA ALA A 203 -11.14 -5.39 -0.15
C ALA A 203 -12.39 -6.27 0.07
N ALA A 204 -13.57 -5.66 -0.07
CA ALA A 204 -14.83 -6.36 0.00
C ALA A 204 -15.04 -7.15 -1.30
N ASN A 205 -14.84 -8.46 -1.25
CA ASN A 205 -14.98 -9.33 -2.40
C ASN A 205 -16.43 -9.75 -2.58
N VAL A 206 -17.07 -9.29 -3.64
CA VAL A 206 -18.48 -9.47 -3.97
C VAL A 206 -18.69 -10.39 -5.17
N ALA A 207 -19.93 -10.77 -5.45
CA ALA A 207 -20.34 -11.39 -6.71
C ALA A 207 -20.38 -10.34 -7.84
N GLU A 208 -20.40 -10.80 -9.09
CA GLU A 208 -20.44 -9.94 -10.28
C GLU A 208 -21.62 -8.96 -10.26
N ASP A 209 -22.82 -9.44 -9.88
CA ASP A 209 -24.05 -8.65 -9.84
C ASP A 209 -23.97 -7.44 -8.91
N ASP A 210 -23.11 -7.48 -7.88
CA ASP A 210 -22.93 -6.41 -6.89
C ASP A 210 -21.83 -5.41 -7.27
N LEU A 211 -21.11 -5.64 -8.39
CA LEU A 211 -19.93 -4.86 -8.74
C LEU A 211 -20.28 -3.48 -9.34
N ALA A 212 -21.33 -3.42 -10.19
CA ALA A 212 -21.66 -2.23 -10.96
C ALA A 212 -21.95 -0.98 -10.11
N ASP A 213 -22.59 -1.15 -8.97
CA ASP A 213 -23.00 -0.06 -8.06
C ASP A 213 -22.10 0.05 -6.81
N ASP A 214 -20.86 -0.40 -6.90
CA ASP A 214 -19.88 -0.39 -5.78
C ASP A 214 -20.43 -1.11 -4.51
N GLY A 215 -21.13 -2.22 -4.73
CA GLY A 215 -21.73 -3.05 -3.69
C GLY A 215 -22.98 -2.44 -3.04
N ALA A 216 -23.64 -1.47 -3.67
CA ALA A 216 -24.84 -0.85 -3.12
C ALA A 216 -25.95 -1.91 -2.92
N GLY A 217 -26.51 -1.97 -1.71
CA GLY A 217 -27.53 -2.95 -1.34
C GLY A 217 -27.00 -4.30 -0.85
N ASN A 218 -25.69 -4.52 -0.89
CA ASN A 218 -25.07 -5.69 -0.27
C ASN A 218 -24.82 -5.42 1.22
N GLU A 219 -25.60 -6.09 2.09
CA GLU A 219 -25.51 -5.90 3.54
C GLU A 219 -24.11 -6.21 4.12
N CYS A 220 -23.35 -7.13 3.51
CA CYS A 220 -22.00 -7.44 3.94
C CYS A 220 -21.06 -6.28 3.65
N VAL A 221 -21.16 -5.66 2.46
CA VAL A 221 -20.39 -4.47 2.09
C VAL A 221 -20.71 -3.30 3.03
N ASP A 222 -21.99 -3.07 3.33
CA ASP A 222 -22.40 -2.00 4.25
C ASP A 222 -21.82 -2.19 5.66
N LYS A 223 -21.77 -3.44 6.16
CA LYS A 223 -21.14 -3.76 7.43
C LYS A 223 -19.64 -3.48 7.41
N VAL A 224 -18.93 -3.86 6.33
CA VAL A 224 -17.50 -3.58 6.18
C VAL A 224 -17.23 -2.07 6.09
N LYS A 225 -18.03 -1.33 5.32
CA LYS A 225 -17.94 0.14 5.22
C LYS A 225 -18.19 0.82 6.57
N GLY A 226 -19.17 0.34 7.34
CA GLY A 226 -19.45 0.82 8.70
C GLY A 226 -18.25 0.61 9.64
N TYR A 227 -17.71 -0.60 9.65
CA TYR A 227 -16.52 -0.95 10.45
C TYR A 227 -15.30 -0.11 10.04
N ALA A 228 -14.99 -0.05 8.77
CA ALA A 228 -13.83 0.69 8.25
C ALA A 228 -13.85 2.18 8.62
N LYS A 229 -15.05 2.78 8.64
CA LYS A 229 -15.23 4.19 9.03
C LYS A 229 -14.78 4.47 10.47
N GLU A 230 -14.99 3.52 11.40
CA GLU A 230 -14.55 3.66 12.80
C GLU A 230 -13.02 3.71 12.92
N TYR A 231 -12.30 3.10 11.98
CA TYR A 231 -10.83 3.04 11.95
C TYR A 231 -10.20 3.97 10.92
N ASN A 232 -11.01 4.86 10.31
CA ASN A 232 -10.57 5.75 9.21
C ASN A 232 -9.86 4.99 8.09
N SER A 233 -10.35 3.79 7.79
CA SER A 233 -9.85 2.91 6.73
C SER A 233 -10.73 3.00 5.48
N GLU A 234 -10.14 2.76 4.31
CA GLU A 234 -10.88 2.72 3.04
C GLU A 234 -11.39 1.31 2.73
N VAL A 235 -12.50 1.24 2.00
CA VAL A 235 -13.09 -0.01 1.52
C VAL A 235 -13.20 0.05 0.00
N PHE A 236 -12.66 -0.98 -0.67
CA PHE A 236 -12.80 -1.17 -2.11
C PHE A 236 -13.63 -2.40 -2.37
N VAL A 237 -14.63 -2.24 -3.24
CA VAL A 237 -15.45 -3.35 -3.72
C VAL A 237 -14.76 -3.95 -4.94
N VAL A 238 -14.51 -5.24 -4.89
CA VAL A 238 -13.85 -6.00 -5.95
C VAL A 238 -14.62 -7.31 -6.19
N CYS A 239 -14.61 -7.80 -7.41
CA CYS A 239 -15.00 -9.17 -7.70
C CYS A 239 -13.75 -9.91 -8.19
N ALA A 240 -13.17 -10.74 -7.34
CA ALA A 240 -11.92 -11.41 -7.65
C ALA A 240 -11.98 -12.29 -8.89
N GLN A 241 -13.16 -12.81 -9.22
CA GLN A 241 -13.40 -13.58 -10.44
C GLN A 241 -13.33 -12.69 -11.69
N ILE A 242 -14.02 -11.55 -11.68
CA ILE A 242 -14.00 -10.57 -12.78
C ILE A 242 -12.58 -10.02 -12.97
N GLU A 243 -11.87 -9.70 -11.87
CA GLU A 243 -10.49 -9.24 -11.96
C GLU A 243 -9.56 -10.30 -12.57
N GLN A 244 -9.83 -11.58 -12.33
CA GLN A 244 -9.08 -12.66 -12.96
C GLN A 244 -9.37 -12.72 -14.47
N GLU A 245 -10.60 -12.55 -14.89
CA GLU A 245 -11.00 -12.52 -16.31
C GLU A 245 -10.35 -11.31 -17.01
N ILE A 246 -10.45 -10.11 -16.41
CA ILE A 246 -9.82 -8.89 -16.92
C ILE A 246 -8.30 -9.05 -17.09
N SER A 247 -7.64 -9.75 -16.15
CA SER A 247 -6.19 -9.95 -16.18
C SER A 247 -5.71 -10.85 -17.35
N GLU A 248 -6.61 -11.48 -18.08
CA GLU A 248 -6.33 -12.34 -19.24
C GLU A 248 -6.59 -11.63 -20.58
N LEU A 249 -7.14 -10.39 -20.54
CA LEU A 249 -7.52 -9.60 -21.71
C LEU A 249 -6.41 -8.63 -22.12
N GLU A 250 -6.30 -8.38 -23.42
CA GLU A 250 -5.50 -7.28 -23.96
C GLU A 250 -6.15 -5.92 -23.64
N ASP A 251 -5.36 -4.84 -23.65
CA ASP A 251 -5.80 -3.50 -23.19
C ASP A 251 -7.11 -3.02 -23.86
N ASP A 252 -7.27 -3.21 -25.17
CA ASP A 252 -8.48 -2.81 -25.91
C ASP A 252 -9.69 -3.66 -25.48
N GLU A 253 -9.50 -4.96 -25.27
CA GLU A 253 -10.54 -5.88 -24.81
C GLU A 253 -10.92 -5.59 -23.36
N LYS A 254 -9.94 -5.32 -22.50
CA LYS A 254 -10.13 -4.91 -21.10
C LYS A 254 -11.03 -3.68 -21.02
N LYS A 255 -10.78 -2.67 -21.85
CA LYS A 255 -11.57 -1.44 -21.88
C LYS A 255 -13.03 -1.70 -22.27
N MET A 256 -13.25 -2.49 -23.34
CA MET A 256 -14.60 -2.86 -23.78
C MET A 256 -15.35 -3.64 -22.70
N PHE A 257 -14.67 -4.60 -22.06
CA PHE A 257 -15.25 -5.42 -21.00
C PHE A 257 -15.67 -4.60 -19.79
N LEU A 258 -14.84 -3.64 -19.36
CA LEU A 258 -15.19 -2.69 -18.29
C LEU A 258 -16.37 -1.79 -18.65
N GLU A 259 -16.43 -1.29 -19.89
CA GLU A 259 -17.55 -0.48 -20.39
C GLU A 259 -18.87 -1.31 -20.39
N ASP A 260 -18.83 -2.58 -20.78
CA ASP A 260 -19.99 -3.47 -20.76
C ASP A 260 -20.50 -3.74 -19.34
N LEU A 261 -19.60 -3.77 -18.35
CA LEU A 261 -19.95 -3.87 -16.94
C LEU A 261 -20.36 -2.52 -16.30
N GLY A 262 -20.32 -1.41 -17.06
CA GLY A 262 -20.61 -0.06 -16.55
C GLY A 262 -19.52 0.50 -15.65
N LEU A 263 -18.29 -0.02 -15.71
CA LEU A 263 -17.16 0.39 -14.90
C LEU A 263 -16.22 1.30 -15.69
N SER A 264 -15.71 2.35 -15.06
CA SER A 264 -14.70 3.23 -15.65
C SER A 264 -13.27 2.68 -15.52
N GLU A 265 -13.03 1.81 -14.54
CA GLU A 265 -11.74 1.20 -14.24
C GLU A 265 -11.93 -0.08 -13.40
N SER A 266 -10.92 -0.93 -13.37
CA SER A 266 -10.96 -2.17 -12.58
C SER A 266 -10.88 -1.88 -11.07
N GLY A 267 -11.42 -2.79 -10.25
CA GLY A 267 -11.29 -2.71 -8.79
C GLY A 267 -9.83 -2.82 -8.35
N LEU A 268 -9.01 -3.57 -9.08
CA LEU A 268 -7.56 -3.66 -8.82
C LEU A 268 -6.84 -2.33 -9.07
N ASP A 269 -7.14 -1.62 -10.15
CA ASP A 269 -6.53 -0.32 -10.44
C ASP A 269 -6.84 0.69 -9.32
N LYS A 270 -8.09 0.68 -8.82
CA LYS A 270 -8.49 1.48 -7.64
C LYS A 270 -7.70 1.07 -6.39
N LEU A 271 -7.61 -0.23 -6.12
CA LEU A 271 -6.89 -0.77 -4.97
C LEU A 271 -5.40 -0.40 -5.00
N ILE A 272 -4.75 -0.50 -6.17
CA ILE A 272 -3.33 -0.16 -6.34
C ILE A 272 -3.10 1.32 -6.04
N ARG A 273 -3.91 2.23 -6.61
CA ARG A 273 -3.79 3.67 -6.35
C ARG A 273 -4.04 4.03 -4.89
N ALA A 274 -5.07 3.46 -4.29
CA ALA A 274 -5.38 3.68 -2.89
C ALA A 274 -4.28 3.16 -1.97
N SER A 275 -3.74 1.97 -2.27
CA SER A 275 -2.60 1.40 -1.54
C SER A 275 -1.37 2.30 -1.61
N TYR A 276 -1.11 2.89 -2.79
CA TYR A 276 -0.02 3.83 -3.00
C TYR A 276 -0.20 5.11 -2.15
N SER A 277 -1.42 5.65 -2.15
CA SER A 277 -1.78 6.81 -1.32
C SER A 277 -1.73 6.52 0.18
N LEU A 278 -2.24 5.37 0.62
CA LEU A 278 -2.22 4.95 2.02
C LEU A 278 -0.81 4.91 2.61
N LEU A 279 0.15 4.44 1.81
CA LEU A 279 1.56 4.40 2.20
C LEU A 279 2.23 5.80 2.18
N GLY A 280 1.47 6.86 1.89
CA GLY A 280 1.99 8.22 1.76
C GLY A 280 2.98 8.36 0.60
N LEU A 281 2.84 7.53 -0.45
CA LEU A 281 3.70 7.56 -1.62
C LEU A 281 3.21 8.60 -2.63
N ILE A 282 4.17 9.19 -3.32
CA ILE A 282 3.97 10.07 -4.45
C ILE A 282 4.97 9.72 -5.56
N SER A 283 4.69 10.16 -6.77
CA SER A 283 5.59 9.98 -7.90
C SER A 283 6.09 11.32 -8.43
N PHE A 284 7.41 11.49 -8.51
CA PHE A 284 7.98 12.49 -9.40
C PHE A 284 8.37 11.85 -10.74
N LEU A 285 8.45 12.63 -11.79
CA LEU A 285 8.59 12.17 -13.15
C LEU A 285 9.91 12.67 -13.75
N THR A 286 10.55 11.82 -14.54
CA THR A 286 11.65 12.21 -15.43
C THR A 286 11.26 11.85 -16.85
N THR A 287 11.55 12.70 -17.81
CA THR A 287 11.18 12.46 -19.20
C THR A 287 12.27 12.92 -20.16
N GLY A 288 12.46 12.20 -21.24
CA GLY A 288 13.42 12.45 -22.29
C GLY A 288 13.27 11.46 -23.45
N GLU A 289 14.07 11.57 -24.49
CA GLU A 289 14.02 10.71 -25.68
C GLU A 289 14.31 9.23 -25.36
N ASP A 290 15.16 8.93 -24.38
CA ASP A 290 15.50 7.55 -24.06
C ASP A 290 14.46 6.89 -23.14
N GLU A 291 13.97 7.64 -22.15
CA GLU A 291 13.08 7.10 -21.11
C GLU A 291 12.16 8.17 -20.52
N THR A 292 10.90 7.83 -20.33
CA THR A 292 9.99 8.49 -19.41
C THR A 292 9.73 7.55 -18.23
N ARG A 293 9.90 8.07 -16.99
CA ARG A 293 9.80 7.23 -15.79
C ARG A 293 9.16 7.94 -14.61
N ALA A 294 8.32 7.21 -13.88
CA ALA A 294 7.81 7.61 -12.58
C ALA A 294 8.69 7.03 -11.45
N TRP A 295 9.06 7.87 -10.49
CA TRP A 295 9.91 7.53 -9.36
C TRP A 295 9.15 7.63 -8.06
N THR A 296 9.07 6.54 -7.32
CA THR A 296 8.37 6.47 -6.04
C THR A 296 9.18 7.09 -4.91
N ILE A 297 8.59 8.05 -4.21
CA ILE A 297 9.10 8.64 -2.97
C ILE A 297 8.00 8.76 -1.93
N LYS A 298 8.37 8.93 -0.65
CA LYS A 298 7.42 9.32 0.39
C LYS A 298 7.08 10.80 0.28
N ARG A 299 5.84 11.15 0.55
CA ARG A 299 5.42 12.56 0.72
C ARG A 299 6.30 13.23 1.77
N GLY A 300 6.74 14.45 1.50
CA GLY A 300 7.69 15.17 2.36
C GLY A 300 9.17 14.94 2.03
N THR A 301 9.48 14.08 1.04
CA THR A 301 10.88 13.84 0.60
C THR A 301 11.46 15.09 -0.05
N LYS A 302 12.67 15.49 0.37
CA LYS A 302 13.39 16.63 -0.21
C LYS A 302 14.13 16.24 -1.49
N ALA A 303 14.44 17.24 -2.32
CA ALA A 303 15.06 17.07 -3.64
C ALA A 303 16.35 16.23 -3.65
N PRO A 304 17.30 16.36 -2.70
CA PRO A 304 18.48 15.50 -2.69
C PRO A 304 18.17 14.02 -2.52
N GLN A 305 17.28 13.68 -1.57
CA GLN A 305 16.84 12.30 -1.33
C GLN A 305 16.03 11.74 -2.51
N ALA A 306 15.22 12.57 -3.17
CA ALA A 306 14.53 12.19 -4.40
C ALA A 306 15.53 11.89 -5.53
N ALA A 307 16.58 12.71 -5.70
CA ALA A 307 17.67 12.46 -6.64
C ALA A 307 18.38 11.13 -6.32
N GLY A 308 18.55 10.80 -5.05
CA GLY A 308 19.09 9.54 -4.55
C GLY A 308 18.32 8.29 -4.99
N LYS A 309 17.04 8.42 -5.30
CA LYS A 309 16.23 7.33 -5.87
C LYS A 309 16.67 6.96 -7.29
N ILE A 310 17.21 7.91 -8.02
CA ILE A 310 17.78 7.66 -9.35
C ILE A 310 19.15 7.01 -9.23
N HIS A 311 20.04 7.65 -8.46
CA HIS A 311 21.37 7.12 -8.17
C HIS A 311 21.97 7.81 -6.94
N THR A 312 22.74 7.07 -6.13
CA THR A 312 23.38 7.61 -4.91
C THR A 312 24.31 8.79 -5.18
N ASP A 313 24.96 8.83 -6.35
CA ASP A 313 25.83 9.95 -6.74
C ASP A 313 25.02 11.23 -6.99
N PHE A 314 23.77 11.13 -7.44
CA PHE A 314 22.89 12.29 -7.63
C PHE A 314 22.56 12.95 -6.29
N GLU A 315 22.37 12.15 -5.23
CA GLU A 315 22.17 12.67 -3.88
C GLU A 315 23.44 13.35 -3.34
N ARG A 316 24.58 12.66 -3.45
CA ARG A 316 25.86 13.18 -2.94
C ARG A 316 26.32 14.45 -3.65
N GLY A 317 26.20 14.45 -4.97
CA GLY A 317 26.60 15.56 -5.83
C GLY A 317 25.51 16.58 -6.10
N PHE A 318 24.36 16.54 -5.39
CA PHE A 318 23.22 17.40 -5.66
C PHE A 318 23.59 18.89 -5.64
N ILE A 319 23.27 19.59 -6.73
CA ILE A 319 23.44 21.03 -6.85
C ILE A 319 22.09 21.73 -6.77
N ARG A 320 21.16 21.38 -7.65
CA ARG A 320 19.80 21.92 -7.75
C ARG A 320 18.91 21.00 -8.57
N ALA A 321 17.59 21.21 -8.48
CA ALA A 321 16.60 20.59 -9.35
C ALA A 321 15.93 21.65 -10.23
N GLU A 322 15.79 21.39 -11.52
CA GLU A 322 14.90 22.14 -12.41
C GLU A 322 13.56 21.41 -12.38
N VAL A 323 12.53 22.06 -11.89
CA VAL A 323 11.21 21.47 -11.59
C VAL A 323 10.12 22.21 -12.36
N VAL A 324 9.27 21.48 -13.03
CA VAL A 324 8.04 21.98 -13.63
C VAL A 324 6.87 21.08 -13.26
N ASN A 325 5.71 21.65 -12.95
CA ASN A 325 4.53 20.84 -12.72
C ASN A 325 4.08 20.13 -14.01
N TYR A 326 3.62 18.89 -13.90
CA TYR A 326 3.15 18.11 -15.06
C TYR A 326 2.13 18.86 -15.92
N LYS A 327 1.12 19.49 -15.29
CA LYS A 327 0.08 20.22 -16.01
C LYS A 327 0.66 21.40 -16.80
N ASP A 328 1.54 22.18 -16.16
CA ASP A 328 2.20 23.32 -16.80
C ASP A 328 3.04 22.87 -18.00
N LEU A 329 3.74 21.73 -17.87
CA LEU A 329 4.55 21.18 -18.96
C LEU A 329 3.68 20.76 -20.16
N VAL A 330 2.60 20.03 -19.91
CA VAL A 330 1.69 19.54 -20.95
C VAL A 330 0.97 20.70 -21.66
N GLU A 331 0.45 21.67 -20.91
CA GLU A 331 -0.21 22.85 -21.47
C GLU A 331 0.70 23.71 -22.36
N ASN A 332 2.00 23.70 -22.08
CA ASN A 332 2.98 24.47 -22.89
C ASN A 332 3.65 23.66 -23.99
N GLY A 333 3.42 22.34 -24.05
CA GLY A 333 3.86 21.47 -25.13
C GLY A 333 5.37 21.18 -25.17
N SER A 334 6.19 21.86 -24.36
CA SER A 334 7.62 21.55 -24.24
C SER A 334 8.27 22.19 -23.00
N MET A 335 9.37 21.60 -22.54
CA MET A 335 10.19 22.17 -21.46
C MET A 335 10.73 23.57 -21.81
N LEU A 336 11.07 23.83 -23.08
CA LEU A 336 11.55 25.12 -23.54
C LEU A 336 10.47 26.20 -23.40
N ALA A 337 9.27 25.93 -23.91
CA ALA A 337 8.14 26.86 -23.82
C ALA A 337 7.73 27.14 -22.35
N ALA A 338 7.72 26.11 -21.51
CA ALA A 338 7.49 26.28 -20.08
C ALA A 338 8.56 27.16 -19.41
N LYS A 339 9.83 27.01 -19.82
CA LYS A 339 10.95 27.83 -19.32
C LYS A 339 10.85 29.29 -19.75
N GLU A 340 10.48 29.54 -20.99
CA GLU A 340 10.26 30.91 -21.52
C GLU A 340 9.15 31.66 -20.77
N LYS A 341 8.15 30.91 -20.27
CA LYS A 341 7.06 31.47 -19.44
C LYS A 341 7.41 31.53 -17.95
N GLY A 342 8.62 31.12 -17.54
CA GLY A 342 9.05 31.15 -16.14
C GLY A 342 8.41 30.08 -15.26
N LEU A 343 7.83 29.03 -15.84
CA LEU A 343 7.16 27.94 -15.12
C LEU A 343 8.15 26.87 -14.63
N VAL A 344 9.36 26.82 -15.19
CA VAL A 344 10.44 25.94 -14.71
C VAL A 344 11.17 26.62 -13.57
N ARG A 345 11.03 26.06 -12.38
CA ARG A 345 11.61 26.55 -11.13
C ARG A 345 13.00 25.95 -10.94
N SER A 346 13.91 26.72 -10.35
CA SER A 346 15.24 26.22 -9.92
C SER A 346 15.22 26.05 -8.40
N GLU A 347 15.15 24.82 -7.93
CA GLU A 347 14.93 24.47 -6.54
C GLU A 347 16.21 23.94 -5.87
N GLY A 348 16.41 24.32 -4.60
CA GLY A 348 17.55 23.92 -3.79
C GLY A 348 17.30 22.68 -2.95
N LYS A 349 18.22 22.43 -1.99
CA LYS A 349 18.24 21.22 -1.15
C LYS A 349 17.01 21.07 -0.24
N GLU A 350 16.39 22.19 0.14
CA GLU A 350 15.23 22.18 1.05
C GLU A 350 13.89 22.03 0.34
N TYR A 351 13.89 21.96 -0.98
CA TYR A 351 12.68 21.77 -1.75
C TYR A 351 12.06 20.40 -1.45
N VAL A 352 10.81 20.40 -1.05
CA VAL A 352 9.99 19.20 -0.85
C VAL A 352 9.32 18.88 -2.19
N VAL A 353 9.63 17.71 -2.74
CA VAL A 353 9.09 17.27 -4.04
C VAL A 353 7.60 17.00 -3.94
N GLU A 354 6.84 17.47 -4.92
CA GLU A 354 5.39 17.28 -5.01
C GLU A 354 5.03 16.17 -5.99
N ASP A 355 3.83 15.59 -5.83
CA ASP A 355 3.32 14.57 -6.75
C ASP A 355 3.09 15.15 -8.15
N GLY A 356 3.67 14.51 -9.16
CA GLY A 356 3.60 14.97 -10.55
C GLY A 356 4.62 16.04 -10.93
N ASP A 357 5.56 16.38 -10.07
CA ASP A 357 6.71 17.19 -10.48
C ASP A 357 7.51 16.48 -11.57
N VAL A 358 7.75 17.17 -12.68
CA VAL A 358 8.70 16.74 -13.71
C VAL A 358 10.05 17.37 -13.42
N VAL A 359 11.06 16.53 -13.12
CA VAL A 359 12.29 17.00 -12.50
C VAL A 359 13.51 16.65 -13.34
N LEU A 360 14.42 17.62 -13.46
CA LEU A 360 15.77 17.43 -13.99
C LEU A 360 16.80 17.80 -12.92
N PHE A 361 17.43 16.80 -12.32
CA PHE A 361 18.47 17.02 -11.31
C PHE A 361 19.81 17.45 -11.94
N LYS A 362 20.41 18.47 -11.38
CA LYS A 362 21.80 18.90 -11.69
C LYS A 362 22.69 18.50 -10.53
N PHE A 363 23.73 17.76 -10.84
CA PHE A 363 24.65 17.21 -9.87
C PHE A 363 26.09 17.28 -10.41
N ASN A 364 27.04 17.19 -9.51
CA ASN A 364 28.47 17.09 -9.84
C ASN A 364 29.09 16.04 -8.92
N VAL A 365 29.79 15.07 -9.52
CA VAL A 365 30.44 13.94 -8.83
C VAL A 365 31.93 14.08 -8.96
#